data_3348bc205d7819780202c7597be6c735
#
_entry.id   3348bc205d7819780202c7597be6c735
#
_cell.length_a   1.000
_cell.length_b   1.000
_cell.length_c   1.000
_cell.angle_alpha   90.00
_cell.angle_beta   90.00
_cell.angle_gamma   90.00
#
_symmetry.space_group_name_H-M   'P 1'
#
loop_
_entity.id
_entity.type
_entity.pdbx_description
1 polymer ?
#
loop_
_entity_poly.entity_id
_entity_poly.type
_entity_poly.pdbx_seq_one_letter_code
_entity_poly.pdbx_strand_id
1 'polypeptide(L)'
;MKSYNAFYILLTAVSLLFASLIIDFILPIFWAIVLTILFAPVYKYLNLKLRKPFIASLTTILLIFLIVLIPGFFILAAVTDEAITIIKAIESGEINLEQLLLTLTQFSPKISEWLTTLGLDINQITKQVSTIAIGTGQYAISLIMSIGQNILRFSLLFFIMIYLLFFFLKDGSQIVIKCIKVFPLDDNQERFLLEKFSSVTKATVKGTIIVGIVQGLIGGVIFMLLDIQAAVLWGVMMAFLSIIPGIGTAIIWFPAVCIFLINGAFLKAILLLL
;
A
#
# COMPACT_ATOMS: atom_id res chain seq x y z
N MET A 1 31.60 42.93 -3.61
CA MET A 1 31.54 41.50 -3.27
C MET A 1 30.58 41.12 -2.11
N LYS A 2 30.48 41.89 -1.02
CA LYS A 2 29.58 41.60 0.12
C LYS A 2 28.08 41.59 -0.21
N SER A 3 27.61 42.37 -1.17
CA SER A 3 26.19 42.46 -1.55
C SER A 3 25.66 41.22 -2.27
N TYR A 4 26.47 40.60 -3.11
CA TYR A 4 26.07 39.38 -3.83
C TYR A 4 25.94 38.16 -2.91
N ASN A 5 26.79 38.04 -1.89
CA ASN A 5 26.72 36.95 -0.93
C ASN A 5 25.42 37.02 -0.09
N ALA A 6 25.00 38.22 0.34
CA ALA A 6 23.77 38.43 1.06
C ALA A 6 22.55 38.09 0.19
N PHE A 7 22.59 38.45 -1.10
CA PHE A 7 21.52 38.10 -2.04
C PHE A 7 21.41 36.58 -2.24
N TYR A 8 22.53 35.88 -2.44
CA TYR A 8 22.51 34.41 -2.59
C TYR A 8 22.03 33.69 -1.31
N ILE A 9 22.44 34.19 -0.13
CA ILE A 9 21.96 33.64 1.15
C ILE A 9 20.43 33.83 1.28
N LEU A 10 19.93 35.03 0.98
CA LEU A 10 18.50 35.32 1.03
C LEU A 10 17.73 34.46 0.01
N LEU A 11 18.23 34.36 -1.22
CA LEU A 11 17.63 33.54 -2.27
C LEU A 11 17.55 32.07 -1.85
N THR A 12 18.65 31.54 -1.31
CA THR A 12 18.70 30.15 -0.82
C THR A 12 17.72 29.94 0.34
N ALA A 13 17.67 30.85 1.31
CA ALA A 13 16.77 30.78 2.43
C ALA A 13 15.29 30.80 1.98
N VAL A 14 14.92 31.71 1.08
CA VAL A 14 13.57 31.79 0.52
C VAL A 14 13.24 30.52 -0.29
N SER A 15 14.19 30.02 -1.08
CA SER A 15 13.99 28.78 -1.85
C SER A 15 13.79 27.57 -0.95
N LEU A 16 14.53 27.46 0.15
CA LEU A 16 14.37 26.38 1.13
C LEU A 16 13.04 26.49 1.88
N LEU A 17 12.63 27.68 2.27
CA LEU A 17 11.29 27.91 2.86
C LEU A 17 10.19 27.52 1.88
N PHE A 18 10.30 27.93 0.62
CA PHE A 18 9.33 27.57 -0.41
C PHE A 18 9.29 26.06 -0.65
N ALA A 19 10.44 25.40 -0.72
CA ALA A 19 10.55 23.95 -0.84
C ALA A 19 9.89 23.24 0.35
N SER A 20 10.08 23.72 1.58
CA SER A 20 9.46 23.14 2.78
C SER A 20 7.93 23.28 2.79
N LEU A 21 7.38 24.35 2.22
CA LEU A 21 5.93 24.52 2.08
C LEU A 21 5.32 23.60 1.02
N ILE A 22 6.07 23.30 -0.05
CA ILE A 22 5.59 22.46 -1.15
C ILE A 22 5.71 20.97 -0.85
N ILE A 23 6.60 20.56 0.04
CA ILE A 23 6.94 19.15 0.27
C ILE A 23 5.70 18.30 0.61
N ASP A 24 4.75 18.85 1.36
CA ASP A 24 3.50 18.18 1.70
C ASP A 24 2.59 17.93 0.50
N PHE A 25 2.72 18.73 -0.55
CA PHE A 25 1.91 18.62 -1.77
C PHE A 25 2.54 17.73 -2.85
N ILE A 26 3.81 17.33 -2.70
CA ILE A 26 4.50 16.49 -3.68
C ILE A 26 3.75 15.17 -3.87
N LEU A 27 3.33 14.53 -2.78
CA LEU A 27 2.65 13.24 -2.81
C LEU A 27 1.28 13.32 -3.52
N PRO A 28 0.39 14.27 -3.19
CA PRO A 28 -0.85 14.53 -3.95
C PRO A 28 -0.62 14.80 -5.43
N ILE A 29 0.38 15.63 -5.77
CA ILE A 29 0.72 15.94 -7.17
C ILE A 29 1.16 14.67 -7.90
N PHE A 30 2.07 13.91 -7.30
CA PHE A 30 2.58 12.65 -7.87
C PHE A 30 1.43 11.68 -8.17
N TRP A 31 0.57 11.41 -7.19
CA TRP A 31 -0.56 10.50 -7.38
C TRP A 31 -1.57 11.02 -8.40
N ALA A 32 -1.83 12.33 -8.44
CA ALA A 32 -2.68 12.92 -9.48
C ALA A 32 -2.11 12.71 -10.89
N ILE A 33 -0.79 12.84 -11.06
CA ILE A 33 -0.12 12.57 -12.35
C ILE A 33 -0.22 11.07 -12.71
N VAL A 34 0.10 10.18 -11.77
CA VAL A 34 0.04 8.72 -11.98
C VAL A 34 -1.37 8.29 -12.38
N LEU A 35 -2.39 8.71 -11.64
CA LEU A 35 -3.78 8.41 -11.94
C LEU A 35 -4.22 9.00 -13.29
N THR A 36 -3.76 10.20 -13.62
CA THR A 36 -4.02 10.81 -14.94
C THR A 36 -3.47 9.96 -16.07
N ILE A 37 -2.22 9.51 -15.96
CA ILE A 37 -1.57 8.67 -16.97
C ILE A 37 -2.28 7.32 -17.12
N LEU A 38 -2.67 6.73 -15.99
CA LEU A 38 -3.34 5.43 -15.96
C LEU A 38 -4.74 5.49 -16.57
N PHE A 39 -5.52 6.50 -16.18
CA PHE A 39 -6.91 6.65 -16.60
C PHE A 39 -7.10 7.55 -17.83
N ALA A 40 -5.99 8.05 -18.44
CA ALA A 40 -6.06 8.81 -19.70
C ALA A 40 -6.84 8.10 -20.82
N PRO A 41 -6.71 6.77 -21.05
CA PRO A 41 -7.50 6.08 -22.07
C PRO A 41 -9.00 6.10 -21.74
N VAL A 42 -9.38 5.94 -20.48
CA VAL A 42 -10.77 6.00 -20.02
C VAL A 42 -11.34 7.40 -20.23
N TYR A 43 -10.59 8.42 -19.83
CA TYR A 43 -10.96 9.81 -20.03
C TYR A 43 -11.16 10.14 -21.53
N LYS A 44 -10.22 9.72 -22.39
CA LYS A 44 -10.33 9.95 -23.83
C LYS A 44 -11.59 9.29 -24.42
N TYR A 45 -11.88 8.07 -24.03
CA TYR A 45 -13.10 7.36 -24.45
C TYR A 45 -14.37 8.11 -24.01
N LEU A 46 -14.44 8.50 -22.72
CA LEU A 46 -15.56 9.25 -22.19
C LEU A 46 -15.70 10.64 -22.85
N ASN A 47 -14.60 11.32 -23.10
CA ASN A 47 -14.61 12.63 -23.74
C ASN A 47 -15.13 12.57 -25.19
N LEU A 48 -14.76 11.52 -25.95
CA LEU A 48 -15.31 11.29 -27.27
C LEU A 48 -16.81 11.03 -27.24
N LYS A 49 -17.30 10.27 -26.25
CA LYS A 49 -18.71 9.91 -26.13
C LYS A 49 -19.58 11.07 -25.60
N LEU A 50 -19.11 11.77 -24.58
CA LEU A 50 -19.85 12.86 -23.90
C LEU A 50 -19.67 14.21 -24.58
N ARG A 51 -18.61 14.40 -25.37
CA ARG A 51 -18.24 15.66 -26.06
C ARG A 51 -18.16 16.88 -25.13
N LYS A 52 -17.98 16.66 -23.84
CA LYS A 52 -17.86 17.69 -22.80
C LYS A 52 -16.70 17.34 -21.88
N PRO A 53 -15.52 17.98 -22.05
CA PRO A 53 -14.31 17.66 -21.27
C PRO A 53 -14.51 17.72 -19.76
N PHE A 54 -15.31 18.67 -19.31
CA PHE A 54 -15.65 18.82 -17.88
C PHE A 54 -16.36 17.57 -17.34
N ILE A 55 -17.43 17.12 -18.02
CA ILE A 55 -18.21 15.95 -17.58
C ILE A 55 -17.37 14.68 -17.72
N ALA A 56 -16.58 14.55 -18.77
CA ALA A 56 -15.68 13.40 -18.96
C ALA A 56 -14.66 13.29 -17.82
N SER A 57 -14.06 14.40 -17.39
CA SER A 57 -13.15 14.41 -16.24
C SER A 57 -13.85 13.99 -14.96
N LEU A 58 -15.01 14.56 -14.66
CA LEU A 58 -15.78 14.26 -13.46
C LEU A 58 -16.21 12.78 -13.41
N THR A 59 -16.71 12.26 -14.54
CA THR A 59 -17.08 10.85 -14.65
C THR A 59 -15.87 9.92 -14.50
N THR A 60 -14.71 10.30 -15.05
CA THR A 60 -13.48 9.53 -14.88
C THR A 60 -13.05 9.49 -13.43
N ILE A 61 -13.10 10.63 -12.73
CA ILE A 61 -12.80 10.70 -11.29
C ILE A 61 -13.76 9.82 -10.49
N LEU A 62 -15.06 9.90 -10.79
CA LEU A 62 -16.06 9.05 -10.11
C LEU A 62 -15.76 7.55 -10.32
N LEU A 63 -15.38 7.14 -11.52
CA LEU A 63 -14.96 5.76 -11.79
C LEU A 63 -13.70 5.37 -11.01
N ILE A 64 -12.70 6.26 -10.91
CA ILE A 64 -11.50 6.02 -10.09
C ILE A 64 -11.89 5.81 -8.63
N PHE A 65 -12.79 6.65 -8.11
CA PHE A 65 -13.31 6.52 -6.74
C PHE A 65 -13.98 5.15 -6.51
N LEU A 66 -14.86 4.75 -7.41
CA LEU A 66 -15.57 3.48 -7.31
C LEU A 66 -14.59 2.28 -7.35
N ILE A 67 -13.59 2.34 -8.23
CA ILE A 67 -12.64 1.23 -8.43
C ILE A 67 -11.60 1.17 -7.30
N VAL A 68 -11.20 2.29 -6.71
CA VAL A 68 -10.10 2.34 -5.73
C VAL A 68 -10.62 2.41 -4.29
N LEU A 69 -11.56 3.33 -4.01
CA LEU A 69 -11.98 3.56 -2.63
C LEU A 69 -12.93 2.50 -2.09
N ILE A 70 -13.85 1.99 -2.91
CA ILE A 70 -14.81 0.99 -2.42
C ILE A 70 -14.08 -0.30 -1.99
N PRO A 71 -13.25 -0.95 -2.84
CA PRO A 71 -12.48 -2.11 -2.40
C PRO A 71 -11.54 -1.76 -1.25
N GLY A 72 -10.86 -0.62 -1.31
CA GLY A 72 -9.96 -0.17 -0.24
C GLY A 72 -10.64 -0.06 1.12
N PHE A 73 -11.85 0.46 1.17
CA PHE A 73 -12.65 0.54 2.41
C PHE A 73 -12.99 -0.85 2.96
N PHE A 74 -13.45 -1.77 2.10
CA PHE A 74 -13.76 -3.14 2.53
C PHE A 74 -12.53 -3.87 3.03
N ILE A 75 -11.37 -3.70 2.36
CA ILE A 75 -10.11 -4.28 2.79
C ILE A 75 -9.71 -3.74 4.17
N LEU A 76 -9.76 -2.43 4.35
CA LEU A 76 -9.40 -1.80 5.62
C LEU A 76 -10.29 -2.30 6.77
N ALA A 77 -11.61 -2.38 6.53
CA ALA A 77 -12.55 -2.90 7.52
C ALA A 77 -12.23 -4.35 7.89
N ALA A 78 -12.05 -5.23 6.89
CA ALA A 78 -11.78 -6.65 7.13
C ALA A 78 -10.43 -6.89 7.83
N VAL A 79 -9.37 -6.17 7.44
CA VAL A 79 -8.06 -6.26 8.11
C VAL A 79 -8.14 -5.77 9.56
N THR A 80 -8.93 -4.73 9.83
CA THR A 80 -9.15 -4.22 11.18
C THR A 80 -9.85 -5.25 12.05
N ASP A 81 -10.94 -5.84 11.56
CA ASP A 81 -11.71 -6.85 12.29
C ASP A 81 -10.84 -8.08 12.61
N GLU A 82 -10.04 -8.55 11.65
CA GLU A 82 -9.13 -9.68 11.85
C GLU A 82 -8.04 -9.36 12.86
N ALA A 83 -7.42 -8.17 12.77
CA ALA A 83 -6.40 -7.74 13.72
C ALA A 83 -6.96 -7.68 15.17
N ILE A 84 -8.16 -7.14 15.35
CA ILE A 84 -8.83 -7.09 16.65
C ILE A 84 -9.11 -8.50 17.19
N THR A 85 -9.56 -9.40 16.33
CA THR A 85 -9.86 -10.79 16.69
C THR A 85 -8.61 -11.53 17.17
N ILE A 86 -7.50 -11.41 16.43
CA ILE A 86 -6.22 -12.02 16.80
C ILE A 86 -5.71 -11.45 18.14
N ILE A 87 -5.77 -10.13 18.34
CA ILE A 87 -5.34 -9.51 19.59
C ILE A 87 -6.16 -10.03 20.77
N LYS A 88 -7.48 -10.07 20.63
CA LYS A 88 -8.37 -10.60 21.69
C LYS A 88 -8.09 -12.07 21.99
N ALA A 89 -7.84 -12.90 20.98
CA ALA A 89 -7.51 -14.30 21.15
C ALA A 89 -6.17 -14.52 21.86
N ILE A 90 -5.19 -13.62 21.65
CA ILE A 90 -3.91 -13.62 22.39
C ILE A 90 -4.14 -13.14 23.84
N GLU A 91 -4.91 -12.06 24.04
CA GLU A 91 -5.18 -11.51 25.37
C GLU A 91 -6.04 -12.43 26.24
N SER A 92 -7.01 -13.14 25.65
CA SER A 92 -7.87 -14.11 26.35
C SER A 92 -7.15 -15.43 26.68
N GLY A 93 -5.93 -15.65 26.13
CA GLY A 93 -5.18 -16.89 26.30
C GLY A 93 -5.71 -18.06 25.45
N GLU A 94 -6.70 -17.83 24.57
CA GLU A 94 -7.13 -18.82 23.57
C GLU A 94 -5.96 -19.19 22.65
N ILE A 95 -5.12 -18.21 22.33
CA ILE A 95 -3.86 -18.40 21.65
C ILE A 95 -2.75 -18.49 22.69
N ASN A 96 -2.45 -19.71 23.16
CA ASN A 96 -1.33 -19.93 24.06
C ASN A 96 -0.04 -20.19 23.25
N LEU A 97 0.72 -19.10 23.04
CA LEU A 97 2.00 -19.14 22.31
C LEU A 97 3.02 -20.07 22.99
N GLU A 98 2.95 -20.23 24.31
CA GLU A 98 3.80 -21.14 25.09
C GLU A 98 3.48 -22.58 24.74
N GLN A 99 2.20 -22.95 24.70
CA GLN A 99 1.75 -24.28 24.33
C GLN A 99 2.09 -24.61 22.87
N LEU A 100 2.08 -23.64 21.99
CA LEU A 100 2.49 -23.75 20.60
C LEU A 100 3.99 -24.06 20.45
N LEU A 101 4.84 -23.33 21.16
CA LEU A 101 6.28 -23.58 21.15
C LEU A 101 6.63 -24.92 21.78
N LEU A 102 5.96 -25.28 22.88
CA LEU A 102 6.12 -26.61 23.49
C LEU A 102 5.69 -27.72 22.54
N THR A 103 4.62 -27.55 21.80
CA THR A 103 4.17 -28.50 20.79
C THR A 103 5.19 -28.62 19.64
N LEU A 104 5.73 -27.52 19.16
CA LEU A 104 6.77 -27.50 18.13
C LEU A 104 8.05 -28.23 18.58
N THR A 105 8.47 -28.06 19.83
CA THR A 105 9.65 -28.74 20.39
C THR A 105 9.40 -30.22 20.65
N GLN A 106 8.17 -30.62 20.96
CA GLN A 106 7.78 -32.03 21.08
C GLN A 106 7.76 -32.76 19.74
N PHE A 107 7.31 -32.06 18.66
CA PHE A 107 7.27 -32.65 17.32
C PHE A 107 8.67 -32.87 16.72
N SER A 108 9.64 -32.06 17.09
CA SER A 108 11.03 -32.22 16.62
C SER A 108 12.02 -31.87 17.72
N PRO A 109 12.54 -32.89 18.45
CA PRO A 109 13.59 -32.71 19.47
C PRO A 109 14.81 -31.94 18.93
N LYS A 110 15.10 -32.07 17.64
CA LYS A 110 16.18 -31.32 16.99
C LYS A 110 15.99 -29.82 17.02
N ILE A 111 14.74 -29.32 17.06
CA ILE A 111 14.46 -27.89 17.16
C ILE A 111 14.86 -27.37 18.55
N SER A 112 14.60 -28.13 19.60
CA SER A 112 15.00 -27.73 20.96
C SER A 112 16.52 -27.71 21.13
N GLU A 113 17.22 -28.73 20.59
CA GLU A 113 18.70 -28.76 20.56
C GLU A 113 19.28 -27.60 19.75
N TRP A 114 18.68 -27.28 18.63
CA TRP A 114 19.13 -26.17 17.79
C TRP A 114 18.92 -24.82 18.45
N LEU A 115 17.76 -24.60 19.09
CA LEU A 115 17.46 -23.40 19.84
C LEU A 115 18.40 -23.23 21.05
N THR A 116 18.66 -24.30 21.80
CA THR A 116 19.60 -24.25 22.94
C THR A 116 21.05 -24.04 22.48
N THR A 117 21.45 -24.61 21.33
CA THR A 117 22.77 -24.40 20.74
C THR A 117 22.97 -22.94 20.32
N LEU A 118 21.90 -22.26 19.90
CA LEU A 118 21.90 -20.81 19.59
C LEU A 118 21.78 -19.92 20.82
N GLY A 119 21.70 -20.49 22.03
CA GLY A 119 21.56 -19.75 23.29
C GLY A 119 20.18 -19.12 23.47
N LEU A 120 19.18 -19.62 22.74
CA LEU A 120 17.81 -19.10 22.79
C LEU A 120 16.97 -19.91 23.79
N ASP A 121 16.50 -19.26 24.85
CA ASP A 121 15.55 -19.83 25.80
C ASP A 121 14.12 -19.73 25.24
N ILE A 122 13.41 -20.87 25.21
CA ILE A 122 12.03 -20.98 24.71
C ILE A 122 11.12 -19.99 25.43
N ASN A 123 11.27 -19.80 26.75
CA ASN A 123 10.46 -18.85 27.52
C ASN A 123 10.74 -17.40 27.12
N GLN A 124 11.98 -17.08 26.76
CA GLN A 124 12.32 -15.74 26.24
C GLN A 124 11.75 -15.52 24.85
N ILE A 125 11.81 -16.53 23.98
CA ILE A 125 11.22 -16.49 22.64
C ILE A 125 9.71 -16.28 22.72
N THR A 126 9.01 -17.03 23.59
CA THR A 126 7.57 -16.92 23.79
C THR A 126 7.18 -15.49 24.21
N LYS A 127 7.88 -14.94 25.20
CA LYS A 127 7.64 -13.56 25.64
C LYS A 127 7.91 -12.55 24.55
N GLN A 128 8.99 -12.71 23.79
CA GLN A 128 9.31 -11.80 22.70
C GLN A 128 8.29 -11.90 21.56
N VAL A 129 7.89 -13.11 21.15
CA VAL A 129 6.88 -13.31 20.10
C VAL A 129 5.52 -12.77 20.54
N SER A 130 5.10 -12.99 21.77
CA SER A 130 3.87 -12.40 22.33
C SER A 130 3.94 -10.87 22.32
N THR A 131 5.04 -10.30 22.77
CA THR A 131 5.25 -8.84 22.80
C THR A 131 5.25 -8.26 21.40
N ILE A 132 5.91 -8.92 20.44
CA ILE A 132 5.92 -8.50 19.04
C ILE A 132 4.52 -8.62 18.44
N ALA A 133 3.79 -9.72 18.67
CA ALA A 133 2.46 -9.93 18.13
C ALA A 133 1.47 -8.88 18.65
N ILE A 134 1.45 -8.65 19.97
CA ILE A 134 0.61 -7.61 20.59
C ILE A 134 1.05 -6.21 20.11
N GLY A 135 2.37 -5.93 20.11
CA GLY A 135 2.91 -4.67 19.64
C GLY A 135 2.60 -4.38 18.17
N THR A 136 2.68 -5.38 17.30
CA THR A 136 2.33 -5.24 15.87
C THR A 136 0.84 -4.99 15.71
N GLY A 137 -0.02 -5.70 16.47
CA GLY A 137 -1.45 -5.47 16.46
C GLY A 137 -1.82 -4.07 16.97
N GLN A 138 -1.24 -3.65 18.09
CA GLN A 138 -1.44 -2.30 18.63
C GLN A 138 -0.92 -1.22 17.67
N TYR A 139 0.21 -1.46 17.01
CA TYR A 139 0.72 -0.57 15.97
C TYR A 139 -0.23 -0.45 14.78
N ALA A 140 -0.80 -1.57 14.31
CA ALA A 140 -1.81 -1.56 13.25
C ALA A 140 -3.06 -0.74 13.65
N ILE A 141 -3.57 -0.94 14.87
CA ILE A 141 -4.68 -0.14 15.41
C ILE A 141 -4.28 1.33 15.55
N SER A 142 -3.08 1.62 16.04
CA SER A 142 -2.60 3.01 16.18
C SER A 142 -2.45 3.72 14.82
N LEU A 143 -2.04 3.00 13.77
CA LEU A 143 -2.01 3.53 12.41
C LEU A 143 -3.42 3.91 11.94
N ILE A 144 -4.41 3.03 12.16
CA ILE A 144 -5.80 3.30 11.80
C ILE A 144 -6.35 4.50 12.59
N MET A 145 -6.07 4.57 13.90
CA MET A 145 -6.45 5.70 14.73
C MET A 145 -5.74 7.00 14.33
N SER A 146 -4.46 6.93 13.94
CA SER A 146 -3.71 8.10 13.46
C SER A 146 -4.27 8.67 12.16
N ILE A 147 -4.80 7.81 11.27
CA ILE A 147 -5.56 8.25 10.10
C ILE A 147 -6.79 9.04 10.56
N GLY A 148 -7.53 8.56 11.56
CA GLY A 148 -8.68 9.26 12.14
C GLY A 148 -8.31 10.61 12.76
N GLN A 149 -7.22 10.70 13.48
CA GLN A 149 -6.74 11.94 14.11
C GLN A 149 -6.25 12.97 13.09
N ASN A 150 -5.66 12.51 11.98
CA ASN A 150 -5.17 13.35 10.89
C ASN A 150 -6.18 13.51 9.75
N ILE A 151 -7.46 13.18 9.97
CA ILE A 151 -8.47 13.14 8.91
C ILE A 151 -8.62 14.48 8.19
N LEU A 152 -8.46 15.59 8.89
CA LEU A 152 -8.52 16.92 8.27
C LEU A 152 -7.36 17.15 7.30
N ARG A 153 -6.13 16.82 7.71
CA ARG A 153 -4.96 16.94 6.85
C ARG A 153 -5.03 15.97 5.68
N PHE A 154 -5.42 14.73 5.94
CA PHE A 154 -5.63 13.73 4.89
C PHE A 154 -6.70 14.19 3.91
N SER A 155 -7.86 14.64 4.39
CA SER A 155 -8.94 15.13 3.54
C SER A 155 -8.50 16.31 2.69
N LEU A 156 -7.78 17.27 3.26
CA LEU A 156 -7.26 18.42 2.53
C LEU A 156 -6.33 17.99 1.39
N LEU A 157 -5.32 17.15 1.68
CA LEU A 157 -4.38 16.64 0.67
C LEU A 157 -5.07 15.79 -0.39
N PHE A 158 -6.08 15.03 0.02
CA PHE A 158 -6.89 14.21 -0.87
C PHE A 158 -7.76 15.08 -1.80
N PHE A 159 -8.40 16.12 -1.28
CA PHE A 159 -9.14 17.08 -2.12
C PHE A 159 -8.23 17.82 -3.10
N ILE A 160 -7.01 18.19 -2.67
CA ILE A 160 -6.00 18.78 -3.56
C ILE A 160 -5.61 17.78 -4.66
N MET A 161 -5.39 16.52 -4.32
CA MET A 161 -5.11 15.47 -5.32
C MET A 161 -6.23 15.36 -6.35
N ILE A 162 -7.50 15.33 -5.91
CA ILE A 162 -8.66 15.26 -6.80
C ILE A 162 -8.77 16.50 -7.68
N TYR A 163 -8.56 17.68 -7.10
CA TYR A 163 -8.56 18.94 -7.83
C TYR A 163 -7.50 18.92 -8.94
N LEU A 164 -6.27 18.54 -8.61
CA LEU A 164 -5.19 18.40 -9.58
C LEU A 164 -5.50 17.34 -10.64
N LEU A 165 -6.02 16.19 -10.23
CA LEU A 165 -6.41 15.10 -11.12
C LEU A 165 -7.46 15.57 -12.14
N PHE A 166 -8.42 16.38 -11.70
CA PHE A 166 -9.42 16.96 -12.59
C PHE A 166 -8.79 17.81 -13.69
N PHE A 167 -7.89 18.73 -13.31
CA PHE A 167 -7.22 19.60 -14.29
C PHE A 167 -6.22 18.84 -15.16
N PHE A 168 -5.51 17.86 -14.60
CA PHE A 168 -4.58 17.04 -15.37
C PHE A 168 -5.31 16.16 -16.40
N LEU A 169 -6.48 15.64 -16.08
CA LEU A 169 -7.31 14.91 -17.06
C LEU A 169 -7.83 15.85 -18.14
N LYS A 170 -8.37 17.01 -17.74
CA LYS A 170 -9.02 17.95 -18.64
C LYS A 170 -8.03 18.72 -19.52
N ASP A 171 -7.02 19.31 -18.89
CA ASP A 171 -6.10 20.27 -19.52
C ASP A 171 -4.65 19.78 -19.57
N GLY A 172 -4.41 18.49 -19.28
CA GLY A 172 -3.07 17.91 -19.09
C GLY A 172 -2.10 18.15 -20.23
N SER A 173 -2.57 18.09 -21.48
CA SER A 173 -1.73 18.38 -22.66
C SER A 173 -1.22 19.82 -22.67
N GLN A 174 -2.07 20.79 -22.29
CA GLN A 174 -1.69 22.21 -22.22
C GLN A 174 -0.75 22.49 -21.04
N ILE A 175 -0.98 21.82 -19.90
CA ILE A 175 -0.13 21.92 -18.72
C ILE A 175 1.27 21.41 -19.04
N VAL A 176 1.38 20.24 -19.68
CA VAL A 176 2.66 19.66 -20.10
C VAL A 176 3.40 20.62 -21.02
N ILE A 177 2.75 21.18 -22.07
CA ILE A 177 3.38 22.14 -22.99
C ILE A 177 3.88 23.40 -22.24
N LYS A 178 3.13 23.88 -21.25
CA LYS A 178 3.56 25.03 -20.45
C LYS A 178 4.74 24.69 -19.52
N CYS A 179 4.73 23.52 -18.90
CA CYS A 179 5.83 23.05 -18.06
C CYS A 179 7.12 22.90 -18.85
N ILE A 180 7.05 22.32 -20.03
CA ILE A 180 8.17 22.14 -20.95
C ILE A 180 8.87 23.48 -21.24
N LYS A 181 8.11 24.52 -21.54
CA LYS A 181 8.67 25.85 -21.86
C LYS A 181 9.41 26.52 -20.69
N VAL A 182 9.26 26.06 -19.47
CA VAL A 182 9.94 26.61 -18.29
C VAL A 182 11.30 25.96 -18.07
N PHE A 183 11.50 24.73 -18.52
CA PHE A 183 12.78 24.03 -18.37
C PHE A 183 13.72 24.37 -19.53
N PRO A 184 14.99 24.68 -19.27
CA PRO A 184 15.97 24.97 -20.31
C PRO A 184 16.53 23.67 -20.92
N LEU A 185 15.65 22.79 -21.40
CA LEU A 185 15.99 21.54 -22.07
C LEU A 185 15.64 21.62 -23.56
N ASP A 186 16.32 20.84 -24.39
CA ASP A 186 15.98 20.73 -25.80
C ASP A 186 14.67 19.95 -25.96
N ASP A 187 13.83 20.34 -26.92
CA ASP A 187 12.51 19.75 -27.23
C ASP A 187 12.57 18.21 -27.32
N ASN A 188 13.65 17.64 -27.85
CA ASN A 188 13.85 16.21 -27.99
C ASN A 188 14.06 15.51 -26.64
N GLN A 189 14.83 16.12 -25.73
CA GLN A 189 15.09 15.60 -24.40
C GLN A 189 13.84 15.63 -23.54
N GLU A 190 13.06 16.69 -23.64
CA GLU A 190 11.80 16.84 -22.91
C GLU A 190 10.76 15.80 -23.33
N ARG A 191 10.55 15.64 -24.64
CA ARG A 191 9.66 14.60 -25.18
C ARG A 191 10.10 13.21 -24.74
N PHE A 192 11.39 12.91 -24.85
CA PHE A 192 11.95 11.63 -24.42
C PHE A 192 11.66 11.36 -22.93
N LEU A 193 11.88 12.34 -22.05
CA LEU A 193 11.63 12.21 -20.61
C LEU A 193 10.16 11.98 -20.31
N LEU A 194 9.25 12.73 -20.95
CA LEU A 194 7.81 12.58 -20.77
C LEU A 194 7.29 11.23 -21.26
N GLU A 195 7.73 10.80 -22.44
CA GLU A 195 7.39 9.50 -22.99
C GLU A 195 7.93 8.37 -22.13
N LYS A 196 9.17 8.48 -21.67
CA LYS A 196 9.80 7.50 -20.78
C LYS A 196 9.08 7.42 -19.45
N PHE A 197 8.78 8.56 -18.83
CA PHE A 197 8.03 8.61 -17.58
C PHE A 197 6.63 7.98 -17.74
N SER A 198 5.90 8.36 -18.77
CA SER A 198 4.57 7.79 -19.05
C SER A 198 4.64 6.29 -19.32
N SER A 199 5.62 5.84 -20.11
CA SER A 199 5.82 4.42 -20.43
C SER A 199 6.16 3.60 -19.20
N VAL A 200 7.12 4.07 -18.38
CA VAL A 200 7.53 3.40 -17.15
C VAL A 200 6.37 3.34 -16.16
N THR A 201 5.66 4.44 -15.96
CA THR A 201 4.49 4.48 -15.06
C THR A 201 3.43 3.47 -15.49
N LYS A 202 3.07 3.43 -16.79
CA LYS A 202 2.10 2.45 -17.30
C LYS A 202 2.59 1.01 -17.15
N ALA A 203 3.86 0.75 -17.45
CA ALA A 203 4.45 -0.58 -17.34
C ALA A 203 4.47 -1.07 -15.90
N THR A 204 4.88 -0.19 -14.96
CA THR A 204 4.92 -0.49 -13.53
C THR A 204 3.52 -0.81 -13.00
N VAL A 205 2.54 0.08 -13.25
CA VAL A 205 1.18 -0.14 -12.75
C VAL A 205 0.55 -1.39 -13.37
N LYS A 206 0.72 -1.59 -14.71
CA LYS A 206 0.24 -2.80 -15.38
C LYS A 206 0.90 -4.06 -14.81
N GLY A 207 2.20 -4.03 -14.59
CA GLY A 207 2.95 -5.13 -13.97
C GLY A 207 2.44 -5.45 -12.56
N THR A 208 2.27 -4.43 -11.72
CA THR A 208 1.73 -4.58 -10.36
C THR A 208 0.32 -5.19 -10.37
N ILE A 209 -0.56 -4.74 -11.27
CA ILE A 209 -1.91 -5.31 -11.39
C ILE A 209 -1.85 -6.78 -11.79
N ILE A 210 -1.03 -7.14 -12.78
CA ILE A 210 -0.89 -8.53 -13.24
C ILE A 210 -0.35 -9.40 -12.11
N VAL A 211 0.72 -8.97 -11.44
CA VAL A 211 1.29 -9.69 -10.29
C VAL A 211 0.25 -9.83 -9.19
N GLY A 212 -0.51 -8.77 -8.90
CA GLY A 212 -1.57 -8.79 -7.90
C GLY A 212 -2.66 -9.81 -8.21
N ILE A 213 -3.13 -9.85 -9.44
CA ILE A 213 -4.14 -10.84 -9.87
C ILE A 213 -3.58 -12.26 -9.71
N VAL A 214 -2.34 -12.50 -10.14
CA VAL A 214 -1.72 -13.83 -10.03
C VAL A 214 -1.56 -14.23 -8.56
N GLN A 215 -1.05 -13.34 -7.71
CA GLN A 215 -0.90 -13.59 -6.27
C GLN A 215 -2.24 -13.82 -5.60
N GLY A 216 -3.26 -13.03 -5.92
CA GLY A 216 -4.61 -13.19 -5.39
C GLY A 216 -5.27 -14.51 -5.81
N LEU A 217 -5.08 -14.93 -7.06
CA LEU A 217 -5.57 -16.21 -7.56
C LEU A 217 -4.87 -17.38 -6.84
N ILE A 218 -3.53 -17.35 -6.76
CA ILE A 218 -2.76 -18.41 -6.08
C ILE A 218 -3.16 -18.46 -4.60
N GLY A 219 -3.15 -17.32 -3.89
CA GLY A 219 -3.51 -17.26 -2.49
C GLY A 219 -4.96 -17.70 -2.24
N GLY A 220 -5.90 -17.26 -3.07
CA GLY A 220 -7.30 -17.68 -2.98
C GLY A 220 -7.49 -19.18 -3.18
N VAL A 221 -6.79 -19.78 -4.17
CA VAL A 221 -6.82 -21.23 -4.39
C VAL A 221 -6.21 -21.99 -3.21
N ILE A 222 -5.07 -21.54 -2.69
CA ILE A 222 -4.45 -22.17 -1.51
C ILE A 222 -5.39 -22.08 -0.31
N PHE A 223 -6.01 -20.92 -0.05
CA PHE A 223 -6.98 -20.75 1.03
C PHE A 223 -8.19 -21.67 0.87
N MET A 224 -8.67 -21.87 -0.37
CA MET A 224 -9.75 -22.80 -0.67
C MET A 224 -9.34 -24.24 -0.38
N LEU A 225 -8.13 -24.66 -0.78
CA LEU A 225 -7.60 -26.01 -0.51
C LEU A 225 -7.36 -26.29 0.98
N LEU A 226 -7.12 -25.24 1.76
CA LEU A 226 -6.91 -25.32 3.21
C LEU A 226 -8.22 -25.20 4.01
N ASP A 227 -9.38 -25.14 3.34
CA ASP A 227 -10.71 -24.97 3.94
C ASP A 227 -10.86 -23.66 4.72
N ILE A 228 -10.17 -22.58 4.31
CA ILE A 228 -10.36 -21.26 4.92
C ILE A 228 -11.65 -20.66 4.38
N GLN A 229 -12.52 -20.24 5.30
CA GLN A 229 -13.79 -19.60 4.94
C GLN A 229 -13.53 -18.31 4.14
N ALA A 230 -14.42 -18.03 3.19
CA ALA A 230 -14.33 -16.86 2.31
C ALA A 230 -13.01 -16.76 1.51
N ALA A 231 -12.40 -17.89 1.11
CA ALA A 231 -11.13 -17.96 0.39
C ALA A 231 -11.07 -17.05 -0.85
N VAL A 232 -12.18 -16.94 -1.60
CA VAL A 232 -12.29 -16.05 -2.76
C VAL A 232 -12.17 -14.58 -2.34
N LEU A 233 -12.81 -14.19 -1.25
CA LEU A 233 -12.71 -12.83 -0.72
C LEU A 233 -11.27 -12.50 -0.35
N TRP A 234 -10.61 -13.39 0.39
CA TRP A 234 -9.21 -13.23 0.78
C TRP A 234 -8.27 -13.18 -0.44
N GLY A 235 -8.52 -13.99 -1.46
CA GLY A 235 -7.78 -13.93 -2.72
C GLY A 235 -7.91 -12.58 -3.42
N VAL A 236 -9.12 -12.05 -3.51
CA VAL A 236 -9.36 -10.70 -4.06
C VAL A 236 -8.66 -9.63 -3.23
N MET A 237 -8.71 -9.74 -1.90
CA MET A 237 -8.01 -8.83 -0.99
C MET A 237 -6.48 -8.89 -1.18
N MET A 238 -5.91 -10.09 -1.33
CA MET A 238 -4.49 -10.28 -1.64
C MET A 238 -4.12 -9.59 -2.97
N ALA A 239 -4.97 -9.72 -3.99
CA ALA A 239 -4.76 -9.06 -5.28
C ALA A 239 -4.68 -7.52 -5.13
N PHE A 240 -5.55 -6.92 -4.34
CA PHE A 240 -5.53 -5.49 -4.07
C PHE A 240 -4.34 -5.07 -3.20
N LEU A 241 -4.06 -5.80 -2.13
CA LEU A 241 -2.96 -5.48 -1.21
C LEU A 241 -1.58 -5.63 -1.86
N SER A 242 -1.44 -6.47 -2.90
CA SER A 242 -0.18 -6.63 -3.64
C SER A 242 0.33 -5.34 -4.27
N ILE A 243 -0.53 -4.31 -4.40
CA ILE A 243 -0.13 -2.97 -4.84
C ILE A 243 0.89 -2.36 -3.88
N ILE A 244 0.90 -2.78 -2.61
CA ILE A 244 1.86 -2.33 -1.59
C ILE A 244 3.12 -3.21 -1.67
N PRO A 245 4.24 -2.71 -2.22
CA PRO A 245 5.43 -3.53 -2.41
C PRO A 245 6.04 -3.95 -1.06
N GLY A 246 6.41 -5.23 -0.95
CA GLY A 246 7.12 -5.81 0.19
C GLY A 246 6.25 -6.35 1.32
N ILE A 247 5.07 -5.80 1.56
CA ILE A 247 4.18 -6.23 2.66
C ILE A 247 2.86 -6.80 2.12
N GLY A 248 2.35 -6.25 1.06
CA GLY A 248 1.08 -6.46 0.39
C GLY A 248 0.28 -7.71 0.81
N THR A 249 0.50 -8.83 0.14
CA THR A 249 -0.23 -10.07 0.42
C THR A 249 0.10 -10.70 1.77
N ALA A 250 1.25 -10.37 2.37
CA ALA A 250 1.68 -10.91 3.66
C ALA A 250 0.74 -10.51 4.80
N ILE A 251 0.09 -9.36 4.70
CA ILE A 251 -0.91 -8.91 5.68
C ILE A 251 -2.03 -9.95 5.87
N ILE A 252 -2.34 -10.73 4.82
CA ILE A 252 -3.41 -11.74 4.85
C ILE A 252 -2.86 -13.13 5.16
N TRP A 253 -1.86 -13.60 4.40
CA TRP A 253 -1.43 -14.97 4.58
C TRP A 253 -0.60 -15.19 5.85
N PHE A 254 0.13 -14.18 6.33
CA PHE A 254 0.95 -14.32 7.53
C PHE A 254 0.13 -14.59 8.81
N PRO A 255 -0.97 -13.84 9.10
CA PRO A 255 -1.87 -14.20 10.21
C PRO A 255 -2.46 -15.61 10.06
N ALA A 256 -2.85 -16.02 8.85
CA ALA A 256 -3.38 -17.36 8.61
C ALA A 256 -2.34 -18.45 8.91
N VAL A 257 -1.07 -18.24 8.55
CA VAL A 257 0.03 -19.14 8.94
C VAL A 257 0.14 -19.23 10.47
N CYS A 258 0.12 -18.09 11.16
CA CYS A 258 0.16 -18.06 12.62
C CYS A 258 -0.99 -18.86 13.24
N ILE A 259 -2.22 -18.69 12.75
CA ILE A 259 -3.40 -19.42 13.23
C ILE A 259 -3.24 -20.93 13.01
N PHE A 260 -2.75 -21.38 11.84
CA PHE A 260 -2.52 -22.79 11.57
C PHE A 260 -1.43 -23.38 12.47
N LEU A 261 -0.36 -22.65 12.73
CA LEU A 261 0.70 -23.06 13.65
C LEU A 261 0.13 -23.23 15.06
N ILE A 262 -0.70 -22.29 15.52
CA ILE A 262 -1.35 -22.29 16.82
C ILE A 262 -2.26 -23.52 16.98
N ASN A 263 -3.04 -23.83 15.95
CA ASN A 263 -3.95 -24.97 15.94
C ASN A 263 -3.27 -26.31 15.70
N GLY A 264 -1.91 -26.37 15.66
CA GLY A 264 -1.15 -27.58 15.42
C GLY A 264 -1.24 -28.13 13.99
N ALA A 265 -1.82 -27.36 13.07
CA ALA A 265 -1.98 -27.74 11.65
C ALA A 265 -0.71 -27.41 10.83
N PHE A 266 0.44 -27.95 11.25
CA PHE A 266 1.76 -27.63 10.68
C PHE A 266 1.85 -27.84 9.17
N LEU A 267 1.20 -28.88 8.66
CA LEU A 267 1.21 -29.16 7.22
C LEU A 267 0.48 -28.07 6.44
N LYS A 268 -0.64 -27.54 6.96
CA LYS A 268 -1.36 -26.41 6.37
C LYS A 268 -0.54 -25.12 6.43
N ALA A 269 0.16 -24.89 7.54
CA ALA A 269 1.04 -23.72 7.69
C ALA A 269 2.21 -23.75 6.70
N ILE A 270 2.85 -24.91 6.52
CA ILE A 270 3.96 -25.10 5.55
C ILE A 270 3.47 -24.91 4.12
N LEU A 271 2.30 -25.46 3.77
CA LEU A 271 1.72 -25.30 2.44
C LEU A 271 1.38 -23.82 2.12
N LEU A 272 1.09 -23.04 3.14
CA LEU A 272 0.80 -21.61 2.96
C LEU A 272 2.08 -20.76 2.87
N LEU A 273 3.21 -21.26 3.37
CA LEU A 273 4.52 -20.60 3.29
C LEU A 273 5.26 -20.85 1.97
N LEU A 274 4.90 -21.92 1.24
CA LEU A 274 5.47 -22.26 -0.07
C LEU A 274 4.83 -21.47 -1.20
#